data_c38fa5a56ff2488d043aaf7e1bba7b6d
#
_entry.id   c38fa5a56ff2488d043aaf7e1bba7b6d
#
_cell.length_a   1.000
_cell.length_b   1.000
_cell.length_c   1.000
_cell.angle_alpha   90.00
_cell.angle_beta   90.00
_cell.angle_gamma   90.00
#
_symmetry.space_group_name_H-M   'P 1'
#
loop_
_entity.id
_entity.type
_entity.pdbx_description
1 polymer ?
#
loop_
_entity_poly.entity_id
_entity_poly.type
_entity_poly.pdbx_seq_one_letter_code
_entity_poly.pdbx_strand_id
1 'polypeptide(L)'
;SISTRISSATEKARAEALATEAGSVEKLRSAKEHVVERILTLACPRCTQAFVDFEGCFALNCGRCRAAFCAYCLADCGRDAHAHVGTCAEGKESLKQSGLSANRRIGGHPATVYGPKAMFDVAQKRRRCKHLALFLERHDDPTRARVLRELEPVLRDRGITPAAVARAAKKQSKDAEKAEKAAAAQRARQAGGRGGRGVPGAGRGIDPLNGVGAADAR
;
A
#
# COMPACT_ATOMS: atom_id res chain seq x y z
N SER A 1 3.46 42.00 -44.99
CA SER A 1 4.92 42.03 -45.08
C SER A 1 5.52 40.78 -44.40
N ILE A 2 6.60 40.22 -44.93
CA ILE A 2 7.28 39.01 -44.39
C ILE A 2 7.81 39.28 -42.97
N SER A 3 8.31 40.47 -42.71
CA SER A 3 8.83 40.90 -41.41
C SER A 3 7.78 40.81 -40.28
N THR A 4 6.53 41.19 -40.53
CA THR A 4 5.44 41.14 -39.53
C THR A 4 5.03 39.70 -39.20
N ARG A 5 5.11 38.78 -40.16
CA ARG A 5 4.80 37.36 -39.96
C ARG A 5 5.88 36.65 -39.15
N ILE A 6 7.16 36.99 -39.35
CA ILE A 6 8.28 36.43 -38.58
C ILE A 6 8.19 36.91 -37.12
N SER A 7 7.88 38.19 -36.88
CA SER A 7 7.73 38.72 -35.52
C SER A 7 6.61 38.01 -34.73
N SER A 8 5.43 37.84 -35.37
CA SER A 8 4.29 37.16 -34.72
C SER A 8 4.56 35.67 -34.44
N ALA A 9 5.29 34.98 -35.31
CA ALA A 9 5.66 33.59 -35.12
C ALA A 9 6.66 33.40 -33.95
N THR A 10 7.63 34.30 -33.82
CA THR A 10 8.59 34.28 -32.71
C THR A 10 7.95 34.64 -31.39
N GLU A 11 7.02 35.57 -31.34
CA GLU A 11 6.25 35.92 -30.14
C GLU A 11 5.38 34.75 -29.69
N LYS A 12 4.69 34.07 -30.60
CA LYS A 12 3.89 32.89 -30.33
C LYS A 12 4.75 31.75 -29.76
N ALA A 13 5.88 31.42 -30.38
CA ALA A 13 6.79 30.40 -29.92
C ALA A 13 7.34 30.71 -28.51
N ARG A 14 7.64 31.96 -28.22
CA ARG A 14 8.08 32.40 -26.89
C ARG A 14 6.97 32.25 -25.85
N ALA A 15 5.74 32.61 -26.17
CA ALA A 15 4.59 32.45 -25.29
C ALA A 15 4.31 30.95 -24.98
N GLU A 16 4.38 30.10 -26.01
CA GLU A 16 4.23 28.65 -25.85
C GLU A 16 5.35 28.04 -24.95
N ALA A 17 6.59 28.48 -25.13
CA ALA A 17 7.71 28.04 -24.28
C ALA A 17 7.53 28.47 -22.82
N LEU A 18 7.12 29.72 -22.58
CA LEU A 18 6.82 30.22 -21.23
C LEU A 18 5.67 29.46 -20.56
N ALA A 19 4.60 29.17 -21.31
CA ALA A 19 3.48 28.38 -20.79
C ALA A 19 3.87 26.95 -20.46
N THR A 20 4.74 26.34 -21.26
CA THR A 20 5.27 24.99 -21.00
C THR A 20 6.15 24.97 -19.75
N GLU A 21 6.99 25.99 -19.58
CA GLU A 21 7.86 26.13 -18.39
C GLU A 21 7.03 26.34 -17.12
N ALA A 22 6.04 27.25 -17.17
CA ALA A 22 5.12 27.47 -16.06
C ALA A 22 4.36 26.19 -15.68
N GLY A 23 3.88 25.42 -16.65
CA GLY A 23 3.25 24.12 -16.41
C GLY A 23 4.20 23.10 -15.78
N SER A 24 5.47 23.10 -16.15
CA SER A 24 6.50 22.23 -15.56
C SER A 24 6.80 22.60 -14.09
N VAL A 25 6.86 23.90 -13.78
CA VAL A 25 7.06 24.39 -12.40
C VAL A 25 5.89 24.02 -11.52
N GLU A 26 4.66 24.19 -11.99
CA GLU A 26 3.46 23.85 -11.23
C GLU A 26 3.36 22.34 -10.98
N LYS A 27 3.65 21.51 -11.97
CA LYS A 27 3.73 20.03 -11.79
C LYS A 27 4.73 19.65 -10.71
N LEU A 28 5.91 20.27 -10.72
CA LEU A 28 6.94 20.00 -9.73
C LEU A 28 6.49 20.44 -8.33
N ARG A 29 5.87 21.60 -8.19
CA ARG A 29 5.33 22.10 -6.92
C ARG A 29 4.30 21.13 -6.35
N SER A 30 3.30 20.77 -7.13
CA SER A 30 2.26 19.83 -6.72
C SER A 30 2.83 18.44 -6.37
N ALA A 31 3.80 17.96 -7.13
CA ALA A 31 4.49 16.69 -6.82
C ALA A 31 5.22 16.74 -5.48
N LYS A 32 5.92 17.83 -5.18
CA LYS A 32 6.63 18.03 -3.89
C LYS A 32 5.64 18.10 -2.73
N GLU A 33 4.58 18.86 -2.85
CA GLU A 33 3.52 18.98 -1.83
C GLU A 33 2.91 17.60 -1.55
N HIS A 34 2.57 16.84 -2.60
CA HIS A 34 2.05 15.48 -2.42
C HIS A 34 3.03 14.58 -1.67
N VAL A 35 4.31 14.60 -2.02
CA VAL A 35 5.32 13.77 -1.34
C VAL A 35 5.42 14.15 0.14
N VAL A 36 5.52 15.44 0.45
CA VAL A 36 5.66 15.90 1.84
C VAL A 36 4.41 15.58 2.65
N GLU A 37 3.23 15.95 2.16
CA GLU A 37 1.99 15.87 2.92
C GLU A 37 1.42 14.45 3.00
N ARG A 38 1.47 13.69 1.89
CA ARG A 38 0.80 12.39 1.79
C ARG A 38 1.70 11.19 2.02
N ILE A 39 2.99 11.32 1.71
CA ILE A 39 3.93 10.21 1.81
C ILE A 39 4.80 10.32 3.06
N LEU A 40 5.41 11.48 3.30
CA LEU A 40 6.37 11.66 4.38
C LEU A 40 5.72 11.99 5.72
N THR A 41 4.61 12.70 5.73
CA THR A 41 3.88 13.04 6.95
C THR A 41 3.13 11.82 7.47
N LEU A 42 3.23 11.59 8.78
CA LEU A 42 2.46 10.57 9.48
C LEU A 42 1.10 11.15 9.84
N ALA A 43 0.05 10.60 9.32
CA ALA A 43 -1.30 11.11 9.52
C ALA A 43 -2.32 9.97 9.69
N CYS A 44 -3.38 10.25 10.42
CA CYS A 44 -4.53 9.38 10.53
C CYS A 44 -5.11 9.09 9.14
N PRO A 45 -5.34 7.83 8.77
CA PRO A 45 -5.84 7.48 7.45
C PRO A 45 -7.26 8.00 7.17
N ARG A 46 -8.04 8.31 8.21
CA ARG A 46 -9.43 8.76 8.08
C ARG A 46 -9.58 10.26 8.01
N CYS A 47 -8.98 11.00 8.97
CA CYS A 47 -9.19 12.45 9.07
C CYS A 47 -7.94 13.28 8.77
N THR A 48 -6.86 12.67 8.35
CA THR A 48 -5.57 13.28 7.99
C THR A 48 -4.89 14.08 9.11
N GLN A 49 -5.37 13.98 10.37
CA GLN A 49 -4.69 14.57 11.51
C GLN A 49 -3.27 14.00 11.62
N ALA A 50 -2.29 14.88 11.55
CA ALA A 50 -0.88 14.49 11.74
C ALA A 50 -0.64 13.99 13.17
N PHE A 51 0.24 13.02 13.31
CA PHE A 51 0.75 12.56 14.60
C PHE A 51 2.27 12.38 14.52
N VAL A 52 2.95 12.53 15.64
CA VAL A 52 4.42 12.46 15.70
C VAL A 52 4.91 11.43 16.71
N ASP A 53 4.09 11.06 17.68
CA ASP A 53 4.49 10.21 18.79
C ASP A 53 4.08 8.75 18.58
N PHE A 54 4.96 7.87 19.06
CA PHE A 54 4.76 6.43 19.11
C PHE A 54 5.21 5.92 20.50
N GLU A 55 4.28 5.40 21.25
CA GLU A 55 4.47 4.96 22.65
C GLU A 55 4.59 3.46 22.81
N GLY A 56 4.92 2.73 21.72
CA GLY A 56 5.17 1.29 21.78
C GLY A 56 4.01 0.41 21.35
N CYS A 57 2.75 0.83 21.42
CA CYS A 57 1.61 0.09 20.89
C CYS A 57 1.44 0.39 19.39
N PHE A 58 1.42 -0.66 18.56
CA PHE A 58 1.21 -0.51 17.12
C PHE A 58 -0.27 -0.43 16.70
N ALA A 59 -1.20 -0.64 17.64
CA ALA A 59 -2.61 -0.35 17.45
C ALA A 59 -2.89 1.09 17.95
N LEU A 60 -2.95 2.04 17.02
CA LEU A 60 -3.11 3.46 17.33
C LEU A 60 -4.57 3.89 17.25
N ASN A 61 -4.93 4.88 18.07
CA ASN A 61 -6.20 5.58 18.01
C ASN A 61 -5.97 7.06 17.70
N CYS A 62 -6.72 7.60 16.74
CA CYS A 62 -6.68 9.01 16.42
C CYS A 62 -7.32 9.84 17.52
N GLY A 63 -6.60 10.80 18.09
CA GLY A 63 -7.13 11.70 19.13
C GLY A 63 -8.29 12.56 18.63
N ARG A 64 -8.35 12.87 17.32
CA ARG A 64 -9.38 13.72 16.72
C ARG A 64 -10.66 12.96 16.36
N CYS A 65 -10.55 11.89 15.56
CA CYS A 65 -11.73 11.20 15.01
C CYS A 65 -11.99 9.81 15.62
N ARG A 66 -11.18 9.40 16.59
CA ARG A 66 -11.28 8.11 17.31
C ARG A 66 -11.11 6.87 16.40
N ALA A 67 -10.70 7.04 15.14
CA ALA A 67 -10.40 5.91 14.28
C ALA A 67 -9.22 5.10 14.82
N ALA A 68 -9.37 3.79 14.91
CA ALA A 68 -8.26 2.88 15.17
C ALA A 68 -7.52 2.57 13.86
N PHE A 69 -6.20 2.57 13.88
CA PHE A 69 -5.38 2.31 12.70
C PHE A 69 -4.04 1.65 13.06
N CYS A 70 -3.47 0.94 12.10
CA CYS A 70 -2.21 0.22 12.25
C CYS A 70 -1.02 1.16 12.15
N ALA A 71 -0.14 1.20 13.14
CA ALA A 71 1.08 2.00 13.11
C ALA A 71 2.10 1.55 12.05
N TYR A 72 2.05 0.30 11.59
CA TYR A 72 2.97 -0.20 10.56
C TYR A 72 2.60 0.28 9.15
N CYS A 73 1.37 0.08 8.73
CA CYS A 73 0.92 0.34 7.35
C CYS A 73 -0.04 1.52 7.22
N LEU A 74 -0.47 2.11 8.31
CA LEU A 74 -1.48 3.18 8.42
C LEU A 74 -2.85 2.80 7.83
N ALA A 75 -3.20 1.50 7.81
CA ALA A 75 -4.53 1.06 7.41
C ALA A 75 -5.57 1.47 8.46
N ASP A 76 -6.72 1.99 8.02
CA ASP A 76 -7.88 2.22 8.88
C ASP A 76 -8.47 0.87 9.30
N CYS A 77 -8.55 0.65 10.60
CA CYS A 77 -9.04 -0.60 11.21
C CYS A 77 -10.41 -0.43 11.89
N GLY A 78 -11.07 0.69 11.66
CA GLY A 78 -12.38 0.95 12.25
C GLY A 78 -12.32 1.36 13.71
N ARG A 79 -12.69 0.46 14.62
CA ARG A 79 -12.74 0.73 16.08
C ARG A 79 -11.60 0.07 16.86
N ASP A 80 -10.99 -0.98 16.32
CA ASP A 80 -9.89 -1.72 16.94
C ASP A 80 -8.88 -2.18 15.90
N ALA A 81 -7.59 -1.87 16.13
CA ALA A 81 -6.50 -2.22 15.23
C ALA A 81 -5.70 -3.46 15.67
N HIS A 82 -5.94 -4.04 16.85
CA HIS A 82 -5.10 -5.11 17.39
C HIS A 82 -5.09 -6.36 16.50
N ALA A 83 -6.25 -6.79 16.01
CA ALA A 83 -6.35 -7.95 15.12
C ALA A 83 -5.55 -7.76 13.81
N HIS A 84 -5.68 -6.57 13.20
CA HIS A 84 -4.91 -6.23 12.00
C HIS A 84 -3.40 -6.17 12.29
N VAL A 85 -3.01 -5.48 13.36
CA VAL A 85 -1.61 -5.32 13.75
C VAL A 85 -0.92 -6.67 13.95
N GLY A 86 -1.57 -7.60 14.62
CA GLY A 86 -1.04 -8.97 14.85
C GLY A 86 -0.77 -9.74 13.55
N THR A 87 -1.48 -9.43 12.47
CA THR A 87 -1.36 -10.11 11.17
C THR A 87 -0.71 -9.25 10.09
N CYS A 88 -0.42 -7.98 10.36
CA CYS A 88 0.10 -7.00 9.40
C CYS A 88 1.40 -7.48 8.73
N ALA A 89 1.41 -7.53 7.40
CA ALA A 89 2.58 -7.93 6.63
C ALA A 89 3.78 -7.00 6.84
N GLU A 90 3.54 -5.68 6.93
CA GLU A 90 4.59 -4.70 7.21
C GLU A 90 5.14 -4.85 8.64
N GLY A 91 4.28 -5.20 9.60
CA GLY A 91 4.69 -5.50 10.98
C GLY A 91 5.57 -6.74 11.06
N LYS A 92 5.17 -7.84 10.42
CA LYS A 92 5.96 -9.09 10.35
C LYS A 92 7.34 -8.85 9.72
N GLU A 93 7.40 -8.06 8.67
CA GLU A 93 8.67 -7.75 8.01
C GLU A 93 9.56 -6.83 8.85
N SER A 94 8.98 -5.85 9.57
CA SER A 94 9.73 -4.98 10.48
C SER A 94 10.30 -5.77 11.66
N LEU A 95 9.55 -6.74 12.16
CA LEU A 95 10.01 -7.64 13.20
C LEU A 95 11.22 -8.46 12.75
N LYS A 96 11.19 -9.02 11.54
CA LYS A 96 12.34 -9.75 10.95
C LYS A 96 13.58 -8.87 10.85
N GLN A 97 13.42 -7.63 10.38
CA GLN A 97 14.53 -6.69 10.23
C GLN A 97 15.10 -6.22 11.57
N SER A 98 14.29 -6.24 12.63
CA SER A 98 14.73 -5.90 13.99
C SER A 98 15.43 -7.06 14.71
N GLY A 99 15.56 -8.23 14.07
CA GLY A 99 16.13 -9.43 14.70
C GLY A 99 15.30 -10.00 15.84
N LEU A 100 14.04 -9.58 15.98
CA LEU A 100 13.14 -10.06 17.02
C LEU A 100 12.32 -11.26 16.53
N SER A 101 12.17 -12.26 17.39
CA SER A 101 11.28 -13.39 17.13
C SER A 101 9.81 -12.97 17.23
N ALA A 102 8.96 -13.54 16.38
CA ALA A 102 7.51 -13.32 16.42
C ALA A 102 6.87 -13.77 17.76
N ASN A 103 7.48 -14.75 18.41
CA ASN A 103 7.01 -15.27 19.70
C ASN A 103 7.52 -14.45 20.89
N ARG A 104 8.38 -13.44 20.67
CA ARG A 104 8.88 -12.60 21.75
C ARG A 104 7.74 -11.75 22.32
N ARG A 105 7.74 -11.60 23.64
CA ARG A 105 6.85 -10.69 24.37
C ARG A 105 7.66 -9.49 24.89
N ILE A 106 7.07 -8.31 24.81
CA ILE A 106 7.61 -7.04 25.29
C ILE A 106 6.55 -6.43 26.18
N GLY A 107 6.87 -6.18 27.46
CA GLY A 107 5.90 -5.69 28.44
C GLY A 107 4.65 -6.59 28.56
N GLY A 108 4.81 -7.92 28.41
CA GLY A 108 3.68 -8.86 28.48
C GLY A 108 2.87 -9.00 27.16
N HIS A 109 3.12 -8.17 26.15
CA HIS A 109 2.42 -8.16 24.85
C HIS A 109 3.24 -8.84 23.74
N PRO A 110 2.58 -9.44 22.72
CA PRO A 110 3.30 -9.94 21.55
C PRO A 110 4.11 -8.83 20.88
N ALA A 111 5.34 -9.12 20.46
CA ALA A 111 6.24 -8.16 19.80
C ALA A 111 5.69 -7.60 18.46
N THR A 112 4.67 -8.28 17.90
CA THR A 112 3.91 -7.76 16.74
C THR A 112 2.96 -6.63 17.11
N VAL A 113 2.51 -6.56 18.37
CA VAL A 113 1.52 -5.57 18.84
C VAL A 113 2.19 -4.44 19.62
N TYR A 114 3.22 -4.76 20.38
CA TYR A 114 3.95 -3.80 21.21
C TYR A 114 5.46 -3.94 21.01
N GLY A 115 6.16 -2.83 20.78
CA GLY A 115 7.59 -2.87 20.52
C GLY A 115 8.26 -1.52 20.57
N PRO A 116 9.60 -1.50 20.43
CA PRO A 116 10.38 -0.28 20.49
C PRO A 116 10.12 0.63 19.29
N LYS A 117 10.33 1.93 19.49
CA LYS A 117 10.23 2.95 18.44
C LYS A 117 11.05 2.61 17.18
N ALA A 118 12.19 1.95 17.34
CA ALA A 118 13.03 1.53 16.21
C ALA A 118 12.26 0.63 15.21
N MET A 119 11.37 -0.25 15.67
CA MET A 119 10.53 -1.06 14.78
C MET A 119 9.51 -0.20 14.00
N PHE A 120 8.93 0.79 14.67
CA PHE A 120 8.06 1.77 14.03
C PHE A 120 8.82 2.55 12.95
N ASP A 121 10.00 3.08 13.27
CA ASP A 121 10.82 3.87 12.34
C ASP A 121 11.22 3.04 11.10
N VAL A 122 11.59 1.77 11.28
CA VAL A 122 11.88 0.83 10.19
C VAL A 122 10.65 0.62 9.31
N ALA A 123 9.47 0.40 9.90
CA ALA A 123 8.23 0.23 9.15
C ALA A 123 7.88 1.49 8.36
N GLN A 124 7.96 2.67 8.99
CA GLN A 124 7.64 3.92 8.34
C GLN A 124 8.63 4.29 7.23
N LYS A 125 9.92 4.04 7.42
CA LYS A 125 10.91 4.20 6.35
C LYS A 125 10.57 3.33 5.13
N ARG A 126 10.24 2.06 5.34
CA ARG A 126 9.86 1.14 4.26
C ARG A 126 8.57 1.59 3.56
N ARG A 127 7.54 1.95 4.34
CA ARG A 127 6.29 2.47 3.80
C ARG A 127 6.52 3.70 2.93
N ARG A 128 7.29 4.67 3.44
CA ARG A 128 7.63 5.89 2.70
C ARG A 128 8.39 5.59 1.41
N CYS A 129 9.40 4.73 1.44
CA CYS A 129 10.12 4.32 0.24
C CYS A 129 9.20 3.66 -0.78
N LYS A 130 8.30 2.78 -0.33
CA LYS A 130 7.32 2.10 -1.19
C LYS A 130 6.36 3.09 -1.85
N HIS A 131 5.75 3.98 -1.07
CA HIS A 131 4.80 4.97 -1.60
C HIS A 131 5.50 6.01 -2.49
N LEU A 132 6.72 6.41 -2.15
CA LEU A 132 7.51 7.31 -2.99
C LEU A 132 7.86 6.66 -4.33
N ALA A 133 8.26 5.40 -4.34
CA ALA A 133 8.53 4.68 -5.58
C ALA A 133 7.28 4.62 -6.49
N LEU A 134 6.12 4.21 -5.94
CA LEU A 134 4.85 4.18 -6.68
C LEU A 134 4.42 5.56 -7.20
N PHE A 135 4.68 6.60 -6.43
CA PHE A 135 4.36 7.96 -6.84
C PHE A 135 5.26 8.39 -8.01
N LEU A 136 6.56 8.14 -7.90
CA LEU A 136 7.54 8.52 -8.92
C LEU A 136 7.33 7.78 -10.25
N GLU A 137 6.84 6.53 -10.22
CA GLU A 137 6.52 5.76 -11.44
C GLU A 137 5.45 6.43 -12.34
N ARG A 138 4.62 7.31 -11.77
CA ARG A 138 3.57 8.04 -12.50
C ARG A 138 4.08 9.30 -13.19
N HIS A 139 5.34 9.65 -13.00
CA HIS A 139 5.96 10.86 -13.54
C HIS A 139 7.05 10.51 -14.55
N ASP A 140 7.33 11.42 -15.46
CA ASP A 140 8.45 11.34 -16.40
C ASP A 140 9.81 11.43 -15.70
N ASP A 141 10.86 10.97 -16.35
CA ASP A 141 12.22 10.94 -15.79
C ASP A 141 12.74 12.32 -15.34
N PRO A 142 12.56 13.41 -16.10
CA PRO A 142 12.97 14.74 -15.67
C PRO A 142 12.27 15.20 -14.38
N THR A 143 10.96 15.00 -14.29
CA THR A 143 10.17 15.36 -13.10
C THR A 143 10.61 14.52 -11.89
N ARG A 144 10.82 13.20 -12.06
CA ARG A 144 11.33 12.32 -11.00
C ARG A 144 12.67 12.79 -10.45
N ALA A 145 13.61 13.10 -11.34
CA ALA A 145 14.95 13.56 -10.96
C ALA A 145 14.89 14.90 -10.21
N ARG A 146 14.05 15.82 -10.64
CA ARG A 146 13.85 17.12 -9.96
C ARG A 146 13.22 16.96 -8.58
N VAL A 147 12.16 16.17 -8.45
CA VAL A 147 11.49 15.90 -7.17
C VAL A 147 12.49 15.32 -6.16
N LEU A 148 13.24 14.29 -6.55
CA LEU A 148 14.21 13.64 -5.68
C LEU A 148 15.33 14.60 -5.26
N ARG A 149 15.83 15.42 -6.16
CA ARG A 149 16.89 16.41 -5.88
C ARG A 149 16.40 17.51 -4.92
N GLU A 150 15.22 18.07 -5.17
CA GLU A 150 14.70 19.16 -4.36
C GLU A 150 14.23 18.73 -2.97
N LEU A 151 13.80 17.46 -2.83
CA LEU A 151 13.40 16.87 -1.55
C LEU A 151 14.55 16.13 -0.84
N GLU A 152 15.76 16.09 -1.43
CA GLU A 152 16.89 15.35 -0.88
C GLU A 152 17.15 15.63 0.61
N PRO A 153 17.19 16.89 1.10
CA PRO A 153 17.41 17.16 2.52
C PRO A 153 16.32 16.53 3.40
N VAL A 154 15.07 16.68 3.01
CA VAL A 154 13.91 16.16 3.77
C VAL A 154 13.86 14.63 3.76
N LEU A 155 14.27 14.00 2.65
CA LEU A 155 14.37 12.54 2.53
C LEU A 155 15.51 11.99 3.38
N ARG A 156 16.67 12.64 3.36
CA ARG A 156 17.85 12.26 4.13
C ARG A 156 17.59 12.27 5.63
N ASP A 157 16.92 13.31 6.16
CA ASP A 157 16.54 13.40 7.58
C ASP A 157 15.69 12.21 8.02
N ARG A 158 14.94 11.62 7.11
CA ARG A 158 14.13 10.42 7.35
C ARG A 158 14.84 9.13 6.99
N GLY A 159 16.12 9.19 6.67
CA GLY A 159 16.93 8.04 6.25
C GLY A 159 16.49 7.41 4.93
N ILE A 160 15.78 8.17 4.08
CA ILE A 160 15.32 7.73 2.76
C ILE A 160 16.38 8.11 1.73
N THR A 161 17.03 7.12 1.15
CA THR A 161 18.04 7.31 0.10
C THR A 161 17.50 6.92 -1.27
N PRO A 162 18.02 7.49 -2.38
CA PRO A 162 17.64 7.07 -3.73
C PRO A 162 17.78 5.56 -3.94
N ALA A 163 18.84 4.95 -3.39
CA ALA A 163 19.02 3.50 -3.45
C ALA A 163 17.95 2.71 -2.69
N ALA A 164 17.42 3.23 -1.57
CA ALA A 164 16.34 2.60 -0.83
C ALA A 164 15.01 2.67 -1.63
N VAL A 165 14.74 3.79 -2.28
CA VAL A 165 13.57 3.98 -3.16
C VAL A 165 13.67 3.03 -4.37
N ALA A 166 14.82 2.95 -5.03
CA ALA A 166 15.03 2.04 -6.15
C ALA A 166 14.87 0.56 -5.76
N ARG A 167 15.35 0.16 -4.56
CA ARG A 167 15.11 -1.19 -4.03
C ARG A 167 13.62 -1.45 -3.77
N ALA A 168 12.89 -0.46 -3.27
CA ALA A 168 11.45 -0.57 -3.07
C ALA A 168 10.70 -0.75 -4.39
N ALA A 169 11.04 0.01 -5.44
CA ALA A 169 10.48 -0.14 -6.78
C ALA A 169 10.72 -1.55 -7.35
N LYS A 170 11.97 -2.03 -7.32
CA LYS A 170 12.31 -3.40 -7.77
C LYS A 170 11.55 -4.49 -7.02
N LYS A 171 11.36 -4.33 -5.71
CA LYS A 171 10.59 -5.29 -4.92
C LYS A 171 9.12 -5.30 -5.34
N GLN A 172 8.52 -4.14 -5.54
CA GLN A 172 7.12 -4.03 -5.96
C GLN A 172 6.88 -4.67 -7.33
N SER A 173 7.76 -4.41 -8.30
CA SER A 173 7.69 -5.03 -9.62
C SER A 173 7.73 -6.56 -9.53
N LYS A 174 8.63 -7.12 -8.72
CA LYS A 174 8.68 -8.58 -8.48
C LYS A 174 7.44 -9.12 -7.77
N ASP A 175 6.93 -8.40 -6.78
CA ASP A 175 5.73 -8.80 -6.04
C ASP A 175 4.48 -8.76 -6.95
N ALA A 176 4.37 -7.76 -7.83
CA ALA A 176 3.32 -7.65 -8.84
C ALA A 176 3.39 -8.80 -9.86
N GLU A 177 4.56 -9.10 -10.41
CA GLU A 177 4.77 -10.23 -11.33
C GLU A 177 4.39 -11.57 -10.69
N LYS A 178 4.80 -11.77 -9.42
CA LYS A 178 4.44 -12.97 -8.67
C LYS A 178 2.93 -13.09 -8.44
N ALA A 179 2.28 -11.98 -8.11
CA ALA A 179 0.83 -11.93 -7.92
C ALA A 179 0.07 -12.23 -9.22
N GLU A 180 0.54 -11.69 -10.35
CA GLU A 180 -0.03 -11.95 -11.67
C GLU A 180 0.10 -13.43 -12.07
N LYS A 181 1.27 -14.01 -11.89
CA LYS A 181 1.49 -15.46 -12.14
C LYS A 181 0.60 -16.34 -11.26
N ALA A 182 0.43 -15.97 -9.99
CA ALA A 182 -0.45 -16.70 -9.07
C ALA A 182 -1.92 -16.59 -9.49
N ALA A 183 -2.38 -15.40 -9.89
CA ALA A 183 -3.72 -15.17 -10.39
C ALA A 183 -4.00 -15.93 -11.70
N ALA A 184 -3.04 -15.94 -12.64
CA ALA A 184 -3.13 -16.71 -13.87
C ALA A 184 -3.24 -18.22 -13.60
N ALA A 185 -2.41 -18.76 -12.70
CA ALA A 185 -2.47 -20.16 -12.29
C ALA A 185 -3.82 -20.53 -11.64
N GLN A 186 -4.39 -19.61 -10.83
CA GLN A 186 -5.70 -19.82 -10.22
C GLN A 186 -6.83 -19.83 -11.25
N ARG A 187 -6.79 -18.92 -12.24
CA ARG A 187 -7.75 -18.90 -13.36
C ARG A 187 -7.67 -20.17 -14.19
N ALA A 188 -6.47 -20.68 -14.49
CA ALA A 188 -6.28 -21.93 -15.23
C ALA A 188 -6.85 -23.14 -14.48
N ARG A 189 -6.67 -23.23 -13.16
CA ARG A 189 -7.28 -24.28 -12.31
C ARG A 189 -8.80 -24.22 -12.31
N GLN A 190 -9.39 -23.04 -12.29
CA GLN A 190 -10.86 -22.86 -12.32
C GLN A 190 -11.44 -23.21 -13.70
N ALA A 191 -10.73 -22.90 -14.78
CA ALA A 191 -11.13 -23.25 -16.15
C ALA A 191 -11.05 -24.76 -16.40
N GLY A 192 -10.02 -25.46 -15.89
CA GLY A 192 -9.88 -26.91 -16.03
C GLY A 192 -10.86 -27.74 -15.18
N GLY A 193 -11.46 -27.18 -14.13
CA GLY A 193 -12.38 -27.88 -13.25
C GLY A 193 -13.82 -27.99 -13.75
N ARG A 194 -14.18 -27.38 -14.88
CA ARG A 194 -15.55 -27.43 -15.43
C ARG A 194 -15.82 -28.61 -16.39
N GLY A 195 -14.84 -29.46 -16.67
CA GLY A 195 -14.91 -30.56 -17.66
C GLY A 195 -15.27 -31.94 -17.11
N GLY A 196 -15.74 -32.11 -15.87
CA GLY A 196 -15.94 -33.43 -15.29
C GLY A 196 -17.20 -33.59 -14.43
N ARG A 197 -18.38 -33.24 -14.94
CA ARG A 197 -19.63 -33.82 -14.41
C ARG A 197 -20.17 -34.81 -15.42
N GLY A 198 -19.72 -36.08 -15.26
CA GLY A 198 -20.35 -37.21 -15.84
C GLY A 198 -21.80 -37.31 -15.37
N VAL A 199 -22.67 -37.52 -16.32
CA VAL A 199 -24.10 -37.80 -16.17
C VAL A 199 -24.26 -39.02 -15.24
N PRO A 200 -25.01 -38.99 -14.14
CA PRO A 200 -25.42 -40.22 -13.46
C PRO A 200 -26.47 -40.92 -14.31
N GLY A 201 -26.10 -42.11 -14.80
CA GLY A 201 -26.94 -42.98 -15.54
C GLY A 201 -28.21 -43.35 -14.79
N ALA A 202 -29.33 -43.30 -15.51
CA ALA A 202 -30.60 -43.83 -15.10
C ALA A 202 -30.50 -45.36 -14.89
N GLY A 203 -30.92 -45.84 -13.73
CA GLY A 203 -30.97 -47.28 -13.40
C GLY A 203 -31.98 -47.61 -12.31
N ARG A 204 -33.22 -47.88 -12.78
CA ARG A 204 -34.23 -48.86 -12.30
C ARG A 204 -34.75 -48.71 -10.85
N GLY A 205 -36.06 -48.56 -10.87
CA GLY A 205 -36.92 -48.63 -9.74
C GLY A 205 -36.99 -50.02 -9.09
N ILE A 206 -37.45 -50.04 -7.86
CA ILE A 206 -38.30 -51.10 -7.28
C ILE A 206 -39.22 -50.40 -6.27
N ASP A 207 -40.50 -50.76 -6.40
CA ASP A 207 -41.71 -50.32 -5.73
C ASP A 207 -41.82 -50.81 -4.27
N PRO A 208 -42.94 -50.48 -3.61
CA PRO A 208 -42.97 -50.21 -2.17
C PRO A 208 -43.55 -51.40 -1.38
N LEU A 209 -43.48 -51.34 -0.08
CA LEU A 209 -44.54 -51.73 0.86
C LEU A 209 -44.03 -51.87 2.31
N ASN A 210 -44.86 -51.34 3.19
CA ASN A 210 -45.00 -51.69 4.61
C ASN A 210 -43.86 -51.23 5.57
N GLY A 211 -44.17 -50.66 6.65
CA GLY A 211 -45.25 -50.69 7.58
C GLY A 211 -44.95 -49.84 8.82
N VAL A 212 -45.91 -49.13 9.20
CA VAL A 212 -46.47 -48.93 10.54
C VAL A 212 -45.54 -49.10 11.79
N GLY A 213 -45.60 -48.09 12.67
CA GLY A 213 -45.20 -48.23 14.09
C GLY A 213 -44.78 -46.89 14.64
N ALA A 214 -45.54 -46.17 15.14
CA ALA A 214 -46.15 -45.59 16.32
C ALA A 214 -45.30 -45.54 17.59
N ALA A 215 -45.51 -44.43 18.29
CA ALA A 215 -45.29 -44.18 19.73
C ALA A 215 -43.84 -43.78 20.11
N ASP A 216 -43.63 -42.87 20.91
CA ASP A 216 -44.28 -42.07 21.94
C ASP A 216 -43.18 -41.44 22.84
N ALA A 217 -43.40 -40.24 23.25
CA ALA A 217 -43.10 -39.63 24.53
C ALA A 217 -41.68 -39.75 25.18
N ARG A 218 -41.00 -38.73 25.36
CA ARG A 218 -40.91 -37.87 26.55
C ARG A 218 -39.88 -36.75 26.30
#